data_47b483811f327579c4c6f888e9ad1854
#
_entry.id   47b483811f327579c4c6f888e9ad1854
#
_cell.length_a   1.000
_cell.length_b   1.000
_cell.length_c   1.000
_cell.angle_alpha   90.00
_cell.angle_beta   90.00
_cell.angle_gamma   90.00
#
_symmetry.space_group_name_H-M   'P 1'
#
loop_
_entity.id
_entity.type
_entity.pdbx_description
1 polymer ?
#
loop_
_entity_poly.entity_id
_entity_poly.type
_entity_poly.pdbx_seq_one_letter_code
_entity_poly.pdbx_strand_id
1 'polypeptide(L)'
;MGIFERYLSVWVGFSILLGVALGLWQPAAFQAIAALEVAHVNVVVAVFIWVMIYPMMVQIDFSAIKDVGKNPKGLLLTIVINWLIKPFTMASLGWLFFTVFFADFVDPASAQEYIAGMILLGVAPCTAMVFVWSQLTKGDPNYTLVQVSVNDIIMIFAFAPITALLLGVTDIVVPWQTLLTSVGLYVLFPLVAGVVTRKYLNKNSGANSDANSHTSSDQSSDQSSHASSNENSHASNAEASLTNFLATLKPWSVIGLLATVVLLFGFQAQTIISEPETIVLIAIPLMVQTYGIFIIAYLAAKWLKLPHNIAGPASLIGTSNFFELAVAVAISLFGLHSGAALATVVGVLVEVPVMLSLVAIINRTQHWFK
;
A
#
# COMPACT_ATOMS: atom_id res chain seq x y z
N MET A 1 9.26 10.38 15.23
CA MET A 1 7.84 10.08 14.95
C MET A 1 7.01 11.35 15.12
N GLY A 2 6.30 11.76 14.08
CA GLY A 2 5.32 12.82 14.20
C GLY A 2 4.12 12.37 15.05
N ILE A 3 3.35 13.34 15.59
CA ILE A 3 2.12 13.07 16.37
C ILE A 3 1.14 12.21 15.55
N PHE A 4 1.06 12.45 14.25
CA PHE A 4 0.19 11.70 13.34
C PHE A 4 0.55 10.21 13.29
N GLU A 5 1.83 9.87 13.08
CA GLU A 5 2.30 8.48 12.98
C GLU A 5 2.06 7.71 14.29
N ARG A 6 2.18 8.39 15.42
CA ARG A 6 1.96 7.81 16.73
C ARG A 6 0.49 7.44 16.98
N TYR A 7 -0.44 8.23 16.43
CA TYR A 7 -1.88 8.08 16.62
C TYR A 7 -2.62 7.73 15.32
N LEU A 8 -1.91 7.16 14.34
CA LEU A 8 -2.48 6.84 13.03
C LEU A 8 -3.78 6.04 13.13
N SER A 9 -3.82 5.04 14.01
CA SER A 9 -5.02 4.20 14.22
C SER A 9 -6.20 5.00 14.74
N VAL A 10 -5.95 6.00 15.60
CA VAL A 10 -7.00 6.89 16.10
C VAL A 10 -7.53 7.77 14.98
N TRP A 11 -6.65 8.30 14.14
CA TRP A 11 -7.04 9.12 12.99
C TRP A 11 -7.83 8.32 11.95
N VAL A 12 -7.38 7.10 11.64
CA VAL A 12 -8.11 6.20 10.73
C VAL A 12 -9.47 5.81 11.33
N GLY A 13 -9.51 5.41 12.61
CA GLY A 13 -10.77 5.11 13.30
C GLY A 13 -11.74 6.30 13.31
N PHE A 14 -11.25 7.50 13.56
CA PHE A 14 -12.06 8.72 13.49
C PHE A 14 -12.58 8.98 12.06
N SER A 15 -11.74 8.79 11.02
CA SER A 15 -12.15 8.95 9.63
C SER A 15 -13.20 7.92 9.21
N ILE A 16 -13.13 6.69 9.70
CA ILE A 16 -14.15 5.67 9.50
C ILE A 16 -15.49 6.11 10.08
N LEU A 17 -15.50 6.51 11.36
CA LEU A 17 -16.72 7.00 12.02
C LEU A 17 -17.29 8.24 11.34
N LEU A 18 -16.42 9.17 10.96
CA LEU A 18 -16.81 10.39 10.24
C LEU A 18 -17.38 10.06 8.86
N GLY A 19 -16.77 9.11 8.11
CA GLY A 19 -17.25 8.65 6.82
C GLY A 19 -18.64 8.05 6.92
N VAL A 20 -18.85 7.12 7.84
CA VAL A 20 -20.16 6.52 8.08
C VAL A 20 -21.19 7.59 8.50
N ALA A 21 -20.86 8.47 9.44
CA ALA A 21 -21.76 9.51 9.89
C ALA A 21 -22.17 10.47 8.75
N LEU A 22 -21.21 10.92 7.93
CA LEU A 22 -21.48 11.79 6.78
C LEU A 22 -22.27 11.08 5.69
N GLY A 23 -21.97 9.80 5.42
CA GLY A 23 -22.70 8.99 4.43
C GLY A 23 -24.18 8.78 4.81
N LEU A 24 -24.46 8.63 6.12
CA LEU A 24 -25.83 8.53 6.63
C LEU A 24 -26.53 9.90 6.64
N TRP A 25 -25.81 10.96 6.96
CA TRP A 25 -26.39 12.31 7.05
C TRP A 25 -26.68 12.93 5.69
N GLN A 26 -25.77 12.73 4.71
CA GLN A 26 -25.84 13.32 3.38
C GLN A 26 -25.69 12.27 2.26
N PRO A 27 -26.57 11.26 2.18
CA PRO A 27 -26.44 10.19 1.19
C PRO A 27 -26.49 10.72 -0.25
N ALA A 28 -27.26 11.79 -0.50
CA ALA A 28 -27.33 12.41 -1.83
C ALA A 28 -26.00 13.02 -2.28
N ALA A 29 -25.20 13.58 -1.37
CA ALA A 29 -23.88 14.11 -1.69
C ALA A 29 -22.91 12.97 -2.08
N PHE A 30 -22.94 11.85 -1.34
CA PHE A 30 -22.12 10.69 -1.66
C PHE A 30 -22.54 10.04 -2.99
N GLN A 31 -23.85 9.96 -3.27
CA GLN A 31 -24.35 9.51 -4.59
C GLN A 31 -23.91 10.43 -5.73
N ALA A 32 -23.92 11.75 -5.53
CA ALA A 32 -23.42 12.70 -6.52
C ALA A 32 -21.91 12.53 -6.77
N ILE A 33 -21.12 12.30 -5.71
CA ILE A 33 -19.68 12.00 -5.82
C ILE A 33 -19.47 10.64 -6.51
N ALA A 34 -20.29 9.64 -6.20
CA ALA A 34 -20.24 8.33 -6.83
C ALA A 34 -20.51 8.41 -8.34
N ALA A 35 -21.42 9.30 -8.77
CA ALA A 35 -21.75 9.52 -10.18
C ALA A 35 -20.64 10.23 -10.98
N LEU A 36 -19.60 10.79 -10.33
CA LEU A 36 -18.44 11.38 -11.00
C LEU A 36 -17.45 10.29 -11.47
N GLU A 37 -17.93 9.52 -12.47
CA GLU A 37 -17.22 8.37 -12.99
C GLU A 37 -16.83 8.58 -14.45
N VAL A 38 -15.59 8.26 -14.80
CA VAL A 38 -15.07 8.28 -16.17
C VAL A 38 -14.40 6.93 -16.46
N ALA A 39 -14.86 6.23 -17.48
CA ALA A 39 -14.36 4.92 -17.88
C ALA A 39 -14.35 3.90 -16.71
N HIS A 40 -15.43 3.85 -15.95
CA HIS A 40 -15.61 3.01 -14.75
C HIS A 40 -14.67 3.34 -13.58
N VAL A 41 -14.06 4.53 -13.58
CA VAL A 41 -13.20 5.01 -12.51
C VAL A 41 -13.81 6.23 -11.86
N ASN A 42 -14.03 6.18 -10.54
CA ASN A 42 -14.49 7.35 -9.81
C ASN A 42 -13.36 8.37 -9.69
N VAL A 43 -13.56 9.56 -10.30
CA VAL A 43 -12.53 10.60 -10.42
C VAL A 43 -12.12 11.14 -9.04
N VAL A 44 -13.05 11.28 -8.11
CA VAL A 44 -12.77 11.85 -6.77
C VAL A 44 -11.90 10.88 -5.96
N VAL A 45 -12.25 9.59 -6.00
CA VAL A 45 -11.45 8.53 -5.37
C VAL A 45 -10.06 8.48 -5.99
N ALA A 46 -9.97 8.55 -7.33
CA ALA A 46 -8.69 8.56 -8.03
C ALA A 46 -7.78 9.71 -7.60
N VAL A 47 -8.33 10.93 -7.50
CA VAL A 47 -7.56 12.11 -7.08
C VAL A 47 -7.01 11.94 -5.66
N PHE A 48 -7.82 11.47 -4.71
CA PHE A 48 -7.33 11.26 -3.33
C PHE A 48 -6.28 10.14 -3.25
N ILE A 49 -6.46 9.06 -3.99
CA ILE A 49 -5.47 8.00 -4.11
C ILE A 49 -4.17 8.56 -4.70
N TRP A 50 -4.22 9.38 -5.75
CA TRP A 50 -3.03 10.01 -6.33
C TRP A 50 -2.32 10.94 -5.35
N VAL A 51 -3.06 11.79 -4.64
CA VAL A 51 -2.49 12.67 -3.60
C VAL A 51 -1.78 11.87 -2.52
N MET A 52 -2.31 10.70 -2.16
CA MET A 52 -1.72 9.81 -1.16
C MET A 52 -0.49 9.07 -1.70
N ILE A 53 -0.61 8.45 -2.89
CA ILE A 53 0.42 7.55 -3.45
C ILE A 53 1.58 8.33 -4.06
N TYR A 54 1.33 9.48 -4.68
CA TYR A 54 2.34 10.23 -5.41
C TYR A 54 3.62 10.53 -4.59
N PRO A 55 3.56 10.99 -3.33
CA PRO A 55 4.77 11.20 -2.53
C PRO A 55 5.56 9.91 -2.29
N MET A 56 4.90 8.76 -2.26
CA MET A 56 5.54 7.46 -2.10
C MET A 56 6.24 7.05 -3.39
N MET A 57 5.60 7.27 -4.54
CA MET A 57 6.18 6.99 -5.84
C MET A 57 7.42 7.85 -6.13
N VAL A 58 7.46 9.09 -5.64
CA VAL A 58 8.66 9.94 -5.71
C VAL A 58 9.81 9.36 -4.88
N GLN A 59 9.53 8.66 -3.78
CA GLN A 59 10.54 8.02 -2.94
C GLN A 59 11.16 6.77 -3.56
N ILE A 60 10.50 6.12 -4.54
CA ILE A 60 11.01 4.89 -5.16
C ILE A 60 12.39 5.15 -5.75
N ASP A 61 13.38 4.42 -5.24
CA ASP A 61 14.75 4.46 -5.71
C ASP A 61 15.09 3.25 -6.55
N PHE A 62 15.07 3.41 -7.86
CA PHE A 62 15.48 2.34 -8.77
C PHE A 62 16.97 1.99 -8.64
N SER A 63 17.81 2.89 -8.11
CA SER A 63 19.21 2.60 -7.82
C SER A 63 19.37 1.71 -6.59
N ALA A 64 18.44 1.78 -5.63
CA ALA A 64 18.41 0.93 -4.44
C ALA A 64 18.19 -0.56 -4.78
N ILE A 65 17.69 -0.88 -5.99
CA ILE A 65 17.65 -2.25 -6.49
C ILE A 65 19.06 -2.87 -6.52
N LYS A 66 20.10 -2.07 -6.70
CA LYS A 66 21.50 -2.54 -6.62
C LYS A 66 21.87 -3.01 -5.21
N ASP A 67 21.20 -2.49 -4.19
CA ASP A 67 21.39 -2.85 -2.78
C ASP A 67 20.61 -4.11 -2.34
N VAL A 68 19.82 -4.69 -3.25
CA VAL A 68 19.13 -5.99 -3.09
C VAL A 68 20.10 -7.08 -2.59
N GLY A 69 21.37 -7.01 -3.02
CA GLY A 69 22.42 -7.93 -2.60
C GLY A 69 22.78 -7.89 -1.11
N LYS A 70 22.42 -6.84 -0.36
CA LYS A 70 22.79 -6.70 1.07
C LYS A 70 21.96 -7.61 1.99
N ASN A 71 20.66 -7.82 1.70
CA ASN A 71 19.77 -8.69 2.47
C ASN A 71 18.88 -9.56 1.57
N PRO A 72 19.46 -10.44 0.72
CA PRO A 72 18.71 -11.17 -0.30
C PRO A 72 17.67 -12.13 0.30
N LYS A 73 17.96 -12.70 1.47
CA LYS A 73 17.03 -13.63 2.15
C LYS A 73 15.74 -12.95 2.59
N GLY A 74 15.84 -11.74 3.18
CA GLY A 74 14.67 -10.97 3.61
C GLY A 74 13.83 -10.51 2.41
N LEU A 75 14.49 -10.04 1.36
CA LEU A 75 13.82 -9.63 0.12
C LEU A 75 13.08 -10.80 -0.53
N LEU A 76 13.76 -11.93 -0.72
CA LEU A 76 13.17 -13.13 -1.31
C LEU A 76 11.97 -13.63 -0.48
N LEU A 77 12.10 -13.65 0.87
CA LEU A 77 11.01 -14.01 1.76
C LEU A 77 9.77 -13.17 1.48
N THR A 78 9.92 -11.85 1.45
CA THR A 78 8.78 -10.94 1.26
C THR A 78 8.18 -11.08 -0.14
N ILE A 79 8.99 -11.26 -1.18
CA ILE A 79 8.50 -11.49 -2.55
C ILE A 79 7.69 -12.79 -2.62
N VAL A 80 8.20 -13.88 -2.07
CA VAL A 80 7.49 -15.17 -2.04
C VAL A 80 6.18 -15.06 -1.27
N ILE A 81 6.18 -14.40 -0.12
CA ILE A 81 4.96 -14.19 0.67
C ILE A 81 3.95 -13.36 -0.13
N ASN A 82 4.34 -12.20 -0.67
CA ASN A 82 3.41 -11.27 -1.32
C ASN A 82 2.86 -11.79 -2.65
N TRP A 83 3.65 -12.54 -3.42
CA TRP A 83 3.29 -12.87 -4.81
C TRP A 83 2.97 -14.34 -5.04
N LEU A 84 3.41 -15.25 -4.15
CA LEU A 84 3.15 -16.68 -4.29
C LEU A 84 2.28 -17.26 -3.16
N ILE A 85 2.37 -16.75 -1.93
CA ILE A 85 1.62 -17.34 -0.81
C ILE A 85 0.34 -16.55 -0.55
N LYS A 86 0.45 -15.26 -0.27
CA LYS A 86 -0.68 -14.43 0.16
C LYS A 86 -1.87 -14.41 -0.82
N PRO A 87 -1.68 -14.19 -2.14
CA PRO A 87 -2.80 -14.16 -3.08
C PRO A 87 -3.59 -15.48 -3.10
N PHE A 88 -2.87 -16.59 -3.16
CA PHE A 88 -3.49 -17.91 -3.28
C PHE A 88 -4.15 -18.36 -1.97
N THR A 89 -3.54 -18.07 -0.82
CA THR A 89 -4.16 -18.35 0.48
C THR A 89 -5.39 -17.47 0.72
N MET A 90 -5.37 -16.22 0.28
CA MET A 90 -6.53 -15.33 0.38
C MET A 90 -7.69 -15.85 -0.47
N ALA A 91 -7.44 -16.22 -1.72
CA ALA A 91 -8.46 -16.82 -2.60
C ALA A 91 -9.01 -18.13 -2.01
N SER A 92 -8.12 -19.02 -1.52
CA SER A 92 -8.51 -20.28 -0.91
C SER A 92 -9.34 -20.11 0.36
N LEU A 93 -8.96 -19.17 1.23
CA LEU A 93 -9.74 -18.86 2.43
C LEU A 93 -11.08 -18.21 2.10
N GLY A 94 -11.08 -17.25 1.14
CA GLY A 94 -12.34 -16.67 0.67
C GLY A 94 -13.29 -17.74 0.15
N TRP A 95 -12.81 -18.61 -0.72
CA TRP A 95 -13.59 -19.75 -1.21
C TRP A 95 -14.05 -20.65 -0.08
N LEU A 96 -13.16 -21.10 0.80
CA LEU A 96 -13.48 -22.00 1.90
C LEU A 96 -14.54 -21.43 2.84
N PHE A 97 -14.39 -20.17 3.24
CA PHE A 97 -15.33 -19.55 4.17
C PHE A 97 -16.70 -19.31 3.53
N PHE A 98 -16.75 -18.74 2.34
CA PHE A 98 -18.04 -18.35 1.73
C PHE A 98 -18.75 -19.46 1.00
N THR A 99 -18.06 -20.53 0.57
CA THR A 99 -18.72 -21.66 -0.10
C THR A 99 -18.92 -22.87 0.80
N VAL A 100 -18.22 -22.94 1.96
CA VAL A 100 -18.34 -24.10 2.86
C VAL A 100 -18.86 -23.69 4.24
N PHE A 101 -18.15 -22.78 4.94
CA PHE A 101 -18.51 -22.46 6.33
C PHE A 101 -19.72 -21.52 6.44
N PHE A 102 -19.86 -20.58 5.50
CA PHE A 102 -20.92 -19.57 5.50
C PHE A 102 -21.94 -19.77 4.38
N ALA A 103 -21.95 -20.94 3.74
CA ALA A 103 -22.87 -21.24 2.63
C ALA A 103 -24.36 -21.11 3.00
N ASP A 104 -24.70 -21.35 4.25
CA ASP A 104 -26.09 -21.22 4.75
C ASP A 104 -26.45 -19.78 5.15
N PHE A 105 -25.48 -18.89 5.25
CA PHE A 105 -25.64 -17.49 5.71
C PHE A 105 -25.52 -16.45 4.60
N VAL A 106 -24.89 -16.81 3.48
CA VAL A 106 -24.58 -15.89 2.38
C VAL A 106 -25.08 -16.50 1.07
N ASP A 107 -25.82 -15.73 0.30
CA ASP A 107 -26.24 -16.18 -1.02
C ASP A 107 -25.04 -16.34 -1.98
N PRO A 108 -25.12 -17.25 -2.97
CA PRO A 108 -23.98 -17.55 -3.84
C PRO A 108 -23.46 -16.36 -4.65
N ALA A 109 -24.32 -15.39 -5.03
CA ALA A 109 -23.89 -14.23 -5.81
C ALA A 109 -23.09 -13.25 -4.93
N SER A 110 -23.59 -12.96 -3.73
CA SER A 110 -22.85 -12.15 -2.74
C SER A 110 -21.54 -12.82 -2.30
N ALA A 111 -21.53 -14.15 -2.15
CA ALA A 111 -20.34 -14.92 -1.82
C ALA A 111 -19.24 -14.73 -2.88
N GLN A 112 -19.57 -14.78 -4.17
CA GLN A 112 -18.62 -14.54 -5.25
C GLN A 112 -18.04 -13.12 -5.20
N GLU A 113 -18.87 -12.12 -4.93
CA GLU A 113 -18.40 -10.74 -4.80
C GLU A 113 -17.46 -10.55 -3.61
N TYR A 114 -17.75 -11.16 -2.45
CA TYR A 114 -16.87 -11.09 -1.28
C TYR A 114 -15.54 -11.79 -1.54
N ILE A 115 -15.55 -12.95 -2.19
CA ILE A 115 -14.34 -13.66 -2.63
C ILE A 115 -13.52 -12.77 -3.58
N ALA A 116 -14.18 -12.11 -4.53
CA ALA A 116 -13.49 -11.19 -5.45
C ALA A 116 -12.80 -10.05 -4.71
N GLY A 117 -13.46 -9.40 -3.76
CA GLY A 117 -12.89 -8.34 -2.95
C GLY A 117 -11.70 -8.83 -2.11
N MET A 118 -11.81 -10.03 -1.52
CA MET A 118 -10.70 -10.65 -0.79
C MET A 118 -9.50 -10.93 -1.71
N ILE A 119 -9.72 -11.46 -2.91
CA ILE A 119 -8.66 -11.69 -3.90
C ILE A 119 -7.95 -10.38 -4.22
N LEU A 120 -8.68 -9.31 -4.50
CA LEU A 120 -8.11 -7.99 -4.79
C LEU A 120 -7.23 -7.49 -3.64
N LEU A 121 -7.67 -7.65 -2.38
CA LEU A 121 -6.85 -7.34 -1.20
C LEU A 121 -5.57 -8.19 -1.15
N GLY A 122 -5.71 -9.49 -1.38
CA GLY A 122 -4.59 -10.43 -1.27
C GLY A 122 -3.51 -10.24 -2.32
N VAL A 123 -3.87 -9.76 -3.52
CA VAL A 123 -2.92 -9.53 -4.63
C VAL A 123 -2.21 -8.18 -4.52
N ALA A 124 -2.74 -7.22 -3.75
CA ALA A 124 -2.17 -5.89 -3.60
C ALA A 124 -1.25 -5.80 -2.36
N PRO A 125 0.09 -5.84 -2.49
CA PRO A 125 0.99 -5.64 -1.36
C PRO A 125 1.00 -4.18 -0.93
N CYS A 126 1.04 -3.93 0.39
CA CYS A 126 1.02 -2.59 0.95
C CYS A 126 2.29 -1.80 0.63
N THR A 127 2.13 -0.53 0.28
CA THR A 127 3.22 0.41 0.02
C THR A 127 3.22 1.59 0.98
N ALA A 128 2.04 2.01 1.44
CA ALA A 128 1.85 3.23 2.21
C ALA A 128 2.16 3.06 3.70
N MET A 129 1.47 2.16 4.37
CA MET A 129 1.53 2.02 5.82
C MET A 129 2.73 1.20 6.29
N VAL A 130 3.43 0.56 5.39
CA VAL A 130 4.58 -0.32 5.69
C VAL A 130 5.70 0.43 6.41
N PHE A 131 5.96 1.68 6.04
CA PHE A 131 6.97 2.50 6.71
C PHE A 131 6.60 2.76 8.18
N VAL A 132 5.33 2.96 8.47
CA VAL A 132 4.84 3.13 9.85
C VAL A 132 5.02 1.84 10.64
N TRP A 133 4.61 0.72 10.08
CA TRP A 133 4.78 -0.59 10.71
C TRP A 133 6.26 -0.94 10.96
N SER A 134 7.12 -0.65 9.99
CA SER A 134 8.56 -0.83 10.09
C SER A 134 9.15 0.02 11.23
N GLN A 135 8.81 1.30 11.30
CA GLN A 135 9.28 2.20 12.36
C GLN A 135 8.82 1.74 13.74
N LEU A 136 7.56 1.31 13.88
CA LEU A 136 7.00 0.82 15.14
C LEU A 136 7.72 -0.45 15.66
N THR A 137 8.31 -1.23 14.77
CA THR A 137 9.08 -2.45 15.11
C THR A 137 10.59 -2.23 15.10
N LYS A 138 11.05 -0.97 15.04
CA LYS A 138 12.48 -0.62 14.92
C LYS A 138 13.16 -1.27 13.73
N GLY A 139 12.42 -1.36 12.61
CA GLY A 139 12.90 -1.91 11.35
C GLY A 139 13.93 -1.01 10.67
N ASP A 140 14.71 -1.62 9.79
CA ASP A 140 15.68 -0.90 8.95
C ASP A 140 14.95 -0.10 7.86
N PRO A 141 15.08 1.25 7.83
CA PRO A 141 14.39 2.08 6.87
C PRO A 141 14.86 1.83 5.41
N ASN A 142 16.15 1.55 5.22
CA ASN A 142 16.71 1.29 3.89
C ASN A 142 16.18 -0.03 3.34
N TYR A 143 16.15 -1.07 4.18
CA TYR A 143 15.55 -2.35 3.82
C TYR A 143 14.08 -2.18 3.43
N THR A 144 13.32 -1.44 4.24
CA THR A 144 11.90 -1.17 4.00
C THR A 144 11.69 -0.45 2.67
N LEU A 145 12.51 0.57 2.37
CA LEU A 145 12.46 1.31 1.11
C LEU A 145 12.75 0.41 -0.10
N VAL A 146 13.79 -0.42 -0.03
CA VAL A 146 14.13 -1.38 -1.10
C VAL A 146 12.98 -2.36 -1.33
N GLN A 147 12.40 -2.91 -0.26
CA GLN A 147 11.29 -3.84 -0.34
C GLN A 147 10.06 -3.23 -1.00
N VAL A 148 9.67 -2.03 -0.59
CA VAL A 148 8.53 -1.32 -1.18
C VAL A 148 8.79 -1.06 -2.66
N SER A 149 9.96 -0.52 -3.01
CA SER A 149 10.31 -0.23 -4.40
C SER A 149 10.28 -1.48 -5.29
N VAL A 150 10.77 -2.61 -4.80
CA VAL A 150 10.74 -3.88 -5.54
C VAL A 150 9.30 -4.40 -5.70
N ASN A 151 8.51 -4.36 -4.62
CA ASN A 151 7.11 -4.78 -4.68
C ASN A 151 6.28 -3.92 -5.64
N ASP A 152 6.49 -2.60 -5.65
CA ASP A 152 5.79 -1.69 -6.55
C ASP A 152 6.11 -1.97 -8.02
N ILE A 153 7.38 -2.28 -8.33
CA ILE A 153 7.77 -2.66 -9.68
C ILE A 153 7.14 -4.00 -10.09
N ILE A 154 7.17 -5.01 -9.22
CA ILE A 154 6.54 -6.30 -9.49
C ILE A 154 5.03 -6.12 -9.67
N MET A 155 4.39 -5.25 -8.87
CA MET A 155 2.96 -5.00 -8.91
C MET A 155 2.48 -4.53 -10.29
N ILE A 156 3.26 -3.73 -11.02
CA ILE A 156 2.92 -3.26 -12.37
C ILE A 156 2.67 -4.44 -13.32
N PHE A 157 3.45 -5.49 -13.18
CA PHE A 157 3.41 -6.63 -14.10
C PHE A 157 2.60 -7.82 -13.56
N ALA A 158 2.58 -8.00 -12.24
CA ALA A 158 2.03 -9.20 -11.61
C ALA A 158 0.59 -9.02 -11.10
N PHE A 159 0.19 -7.80 -10.73
CA PHE A 159 -1.13 -7.57 -10.15
C PHE A 159 -2.27 -8.02 -11.08
N ALA A 160 -2.30 -7.53 -12.32
CA ALA A 160 -3.38 -7.85 -13.25
C ALA A 160 -3.43 -9.35 -13.64
N PRO A 161 -2.32 -10.00 -14.01
CA PRO A 161 -2.33 -11.42 -14.33
C PRO A 161 -2.73 -12.31 -13.16
N ILE A 162 -2.23 -12.05 -11.94
CA ILE A 162 -2.57 -12.87 -10.77
C ILE A 162 -4.03 -12.65 -10.37
N THR A 163 -4.51 -11.40 -10.38
CA THR A 163 -5.91 -11.08 -10.12
C THR A 163 -6.83 -11.79 -11.09
N ALA A 164 -6.55 -11.70 -12.39
CA ALA A 164 -7.36 -12.35 -13.41
C ALA A 164 -7.32 -13.88 -13.32
N LEU A 165 -6.15 -14.46 -13.00
CA LEU A 165 -6.03 -15.90 -12.78
C LEU A 165 -6.91 -16.35 -11.61
N LEU A 166 -6.83 -15.67 -10.47
CA LEU A 166 -7.54 -16.07 -9.26
C LEU A 166 -9.06 -15.82 -9.38
N LEU A 167 -9.48 -14.71 -9.97
CA LEU A 167 -10.90 -14.46 -10.25
C LEU A 167 -11.45 -15.47 -11.26
N GLY A 168 -10.67 -15.81 -12.30
CA GLY A 168 -11.07 -16.80 -13.29
C GLY A 168 -11.21 -18.22 -12.72
N VAL A 169 -10.37 -18.60 -11.77
CA VAL A 169 -10.49 -19.90 -11.05
C VAL A 169 -11.72 -19.97 -10.16
N THR A 170 -12.22 -18.82 -9.72
CA THR A 170 -13.46 -18.72 -8.91
C THR A 170 -14.70 -18.43 -9.76
N ASP A 171 -14.66 -18.69 -11.06
CA ASP A 171 -15.73 -18.47 -12.05
C ASP A 171 -16.24 -17.02 -12.14
N ILE A 172 -15.40 -16.04 -11.76
CA ILE A 172 -15.71 -14.62 -11.84
C ILE A 172 -15.21 -14.07 -13.16
N VAL A 173 -16.13 -13.49 -13.94
CA VAL A 173 -15.79 -12.88 -15.23
C VAL A 173 -14.99 -11.59 -14.99
N VAL A 174 -13.78 -11.54 -15.56
CA VAL A 174 -12.88 -10.38 -15.44
C VAL A 174 -12.94 -9.53 -16.69
N PRO A 175 -13.39 -8.28 -16.61
CA PRO A 175 -13.25 -7.33 -17.70
C PRO A 175 -11.79 -6.85 -17.79
N TRP A 176 -10.99 -7.54 -18.59
CA TRP A 176 -9.55 -7.28 -18.75
C TRP A 176 -9.22 -5.82 -19.07
N GLN A 177 -10.04 -5.19 -19.90
CA GLN A 177 -9.85 -3.79 -20.28
C GLN A 177 -9.96 -2.89 -19.05
N THR A 178 -10.97 -3.07 -18.21
CA THR A 178 -11.16 -2.29 -16.98
C THR A 178 -10.04 -2.55 -15.98
N LEU A 179 -9.62 -3.81 -15.81
CA LEU A 179 -8.53 -4.18 -14.92
C LEU A 179 -7.21 -3.52 -15.34
N LEU A 180 -6.84 -3.58 -16.61
CA LEU A 180 -5.63 -2.96 -17.13
C LEU A 180 -5.68 -1.43 -17.06
N THR A 181 -6.85 -0.83 -17.34
CA THR A 181 -7.06 0.62 -17.20
C THR A 181 -6.91 1.06 -15.75
N SER A 182 -7.46 0.30 -14.79
CA SER A 182 -7.33 0.58 -13.36
C SER A 182 -5.87 0.52 -12.92
N VAL A 183 -5.12 -0.51 -13.30
CA VAL A 183 -3.69 -0.62 -12.98
C VAL A 183 -2.90 0.53 -13.62
N GLY A 184 -3.20 0.86 -14.87
CA GLY A 184 -2.58 1.99 -15.57
C GLY A 184 -2.80 3.31 -14.83
N LEU A 185 -4.02 3.55 -14.38
CA LEU A 185 -4.42 4.80 -13.75
C LEU A 185 -3.96 4.91 -12.29
N TYR A 186 -4.14 3.85 -11.51
CA TYR A 186 -3.86 3.91 -10.07
C TYR A 186 -2.42 3.58 -9.70
N VAL A 187 -1.67 2.84 -10.55
CA VAL A 187 -0.30 2.44 -10.26
C VAL A 187 0.69 3.09 -11.23
N LEU A 188 0.52 2.86 -12.54
CA LEU A 188 1.50 3.28 -13.54
C LEU A 188 1.57 4.80 -13.66
N PHE A 189 0.44 5.50 -13.68
CA PHE A 189 0.40 6.95 -13.82
C PHE A 189 1.11 7.67 -12.64
N PRO A 190 0.79 7.41 -11.34
CA PRO A 190 1.50 8.01 -10.22
C PRO A 190 2.99 7.65 -10.19
N LEU A 191 3.34 6.43 -10.59
CA LEU A 191 4.73 5.99 -10.65
C LEU A 191 5.52 6.78 -11.68
N VAL A 192 5.00 6.93 -12.90
CA VAL A 192 5.65 7.73 -13.94
C VAL A 192 5.81 9.19 -13.49
N ALA A 193 4.76 9.77 -12.90
CA ALA A 193 4.80 11.12 -12.35
C ALA A 193 5.90 11.24 -11.25
N GLY A 194 5.97 10.27 -10.33
CA GLY A 194 6.99 10.22 -9.28
C GLY A 194 8.42 10.14 -9.83
N VAL A 195 8.65 9.24 -10.80
CA VAL A 195 9.95 9.08 -11.46
C VAL A 195 10.39 10.33 -12.19
N VAL A 196 9.48 10.96 -12.93
CA VAL A 196 9.76 12.22 -13.65
C VAL A 196 10.11 13.32 -12.67
N THR A 197 9.35 13.47 -11.60
CA THR A 197 9.61 14.48 -10.55
C THR A 197 10.97 14.23 -9.88
N ARG A 198 11.29 13.00 -9.51
CA ARG A 198 12.59 12.66 -8.92
C ARG A 198 13.75 13.00 -9.87
N LYS A 199 13.63 12.66 -11.16
CA LYS A 199 14.64 13.01 -12.16
C LYS A 199 14.80 14.53 -12.31
N TYR A 200 13.69 15.26 -12.29
CA TYR A 200 13.71 16.73 -12.37
C TYR A 200 14.41 17.37 -11.17
N LEU A 201 14.09 16.92 -9.95
CA LEU A 201 14.74 17.40 -8.73
C LEU A 201 16.23 17.13 -8.72
N ASN A 202 16.65 15.93 -9.12
CA ASN A 202 18.06 15.56 -9.21
C ASN A 202 18.80 16.41 -10.25
N LYS A 203 18.20 16.70 -11.40
CA LYS A 203 18.81 17.53 -12.45
C LYS A 203 18.97 18.99 -12.01
N ASN A 204 17.98 19.57 -11.35
CA ASN A 204 18.03 20.98 -10.91
C ASN A 204 19.03 21.18 -9.76
N SER A 205 19.21 20.18 -8.89
CA SER A 205 20.22 20.24 -7.84
C SER A 205 21.65 20.25 -8.42
N GLY A 206 21.89 19.54 -9.52
CA GLY A 206 23.15 19.63 -10.27
C GLY A 206 23.39 21.01 -10.88
N ALA A 207 22.41 21.57 -11.56
CA ALA A 207 22.52 22.88 -12.20
C ALA A 207 22.75 24.03 -11.19
N ASN A 208 22.16 23.99 -10.00
CA ASN A 208 22.37 24.97 -8.96
C ASN A 208 23.77 24.88 -8.30
N SER A 209 24.37 23.69 -8.26
CA SER A 209 25.75 23.53 -7.78
C SER A 209 26.77 24.10 -8.76
N ASP A 210 26.55 23.91 -10.07
CA ASP A 210 27.41 24.48 -11.11
C ASP A 210 27.33 26.01 -11.12
N ALA A 211 26.16 26.60 -10.92
CA ALA A 211 26.00 28.06 -10.84
C ALA A 211 26.70 28.67 -9.61
N ASN A 212 26.71 27.98 -8.47
CA ASN A 212 27.40 28.44 -7.26
C ASN A 212 28.94 28.25 -7.34
N SER A 213 29.43 27.28 -8.11
CA SER A 213 30.88 27.08 -8.30
C SER A 213 31.52 28.14 -9.18
N HIS A 214 30.75 28.75 -10.09
CA HIS A 214 31.22 29.83 -10.94
C HIS A 214 31.31 31.21 -10.25
N THR A 215 30.63 31.38 -9.10
CA THR A 215 30.69 32.66 -8.34
C THR A 215 31.80 32.72 -7.31
N SER A 216 32.54 31.62 -7.06
CA SER A 216 33.62 31.56 -6.07
C SER A 216 35.01 31.30 -6.63
N SER A 217 35.19 31.37 -7.96
CA SER A 217 36.48 31.17 -8.58
C SER A 217 37.21 32.50 -8.89
N ASP A 218 37.69 33.16 -7.82
CA ASP A 218 38.92 33.93 -7.89
C ASP A 218 39.84 33.42 -6.78
N GLN A 219 40.96 32.86 -7.21
CA GLN A 219 42.16 32.40 -6.50
C GLN A 219 42.36 30.91 -6.24
N SER A 220 43.44 30.48 -6.87
CA SER A 220 44.42 29.41 -6.58
C SER A 220 44.20 28.02 -7.21
N SER A 221 45.21 27.74 -8.03
CA SER A 221 45.57 26.49 -8.70
C SER A 221 45.87 25.36 -7.74
N ASP A 222 45.04 24.29 -7.78
CA ASP A 222 45.46 22.91 -7.57
C ASP A 222 44.43 21.95 -8.16
N GLN A 223 44.78 21.26 -9.24
CA GLN A 223 43.85 20.65 -10.20
C GLN A 223 43.62 19.14 -10.03
N SER A 224 43.91 18.52 -8.89
CA SER A 224 43.81 17.06 -8.75
C SER A 224 42.87 16.52 -7.63
N SER A 225 42.29 17.40 -6.80
CA SER A 225 41.38 16.97 -5.72
C SER A 225 39.90 17.39 -5.89
N HIS A 226 39.56 18.08 -6.97
CA HIS A 226 38.25 18.70 -7.17
C HIS A 226 37.15 17.76 -7.75
N ALA A 227 37.51 16.64 -8.39
CA ALA A 227 36.51 15.77 -9.03
C ALA A 227 35.67 14.97 -8.01
N SER A 228 36.30 14.43 -6.96
CA SER A 228 35.59 13.61 -5.98
C SER A 228 34.81 14.43 -4.93
N SER A 229 35.18 15.69 -4.70
CA SER A 229 34.45 16.58 -3.79
C SER A 229 33.20 17.17 -4.46
N ASN A 230 33.18 17.35 -5.78
CA ASN A 230 32.00 17.83 -6.51
C ASN A 230 30.91 16.78 -6.62
N GLU A 231 31.24 15.52 -6.91
CA GLU A 231 30.21 14.44 -6.97
C GLU A 231 29.51 14.24 -5.63
N ASN A 232 30.21 14.28 -4.52
CA ASN A 232 29.63 14.17 -3.19
C ASN A 232 28.75 15.37 -2.81
N SER A 233 29.11 16.58 -3.24
CA SER A 233 28.27 17.77 -2.99
C SER A 233 26.99 17.78 -3.85
N HIS A 234 27.06 17.32 -5.09
CA HIS A 234 25.90 17.18 -5.98
C HIS A 234 24.89 16.14 -5.44
N ALA A 235 25.37 14.98 -4.99
CA ALA A 235 24.52 13.95 -4.39
C ALA A 235 23.85 14.44 -3.10
N SER A 236 24.58 15.11 -2.22
CA SER A 236 24.06 15.66 -0.97
C SER A 236 22.99 16.74 -1.20
N ASN A 237 23.17 17.63 -2.18
CA ASN A 237 22.19 18.67 -2.50
C ASN A 237 20.92 18.10 -3.15
N ALA A 238 21.04 17.04 -3.96
CA ALA A 238 19.91 16.35 -4.56
C ALA A 238 19.07 15.61 -3.50
N GLU A 239 19.72 14.93 -2.57
CA GLU A 239 19.04 14.28 -1.44
C GLU A 239 18.35 15.28 -0.51
N ALA A 240 18.98 16.41 -0.23
CA ALA A 240 18.38 17.47 0.57
C ALA A 240 17.14 18.08 -0.11
N SER A 241 17.22 18.33 -1.42
CA SER A 241 16.10 18.85 -2.21
C SER A 241 14.92 17.85 -2.23
N LEU A 242 15.20 16.57 -2.46
CA LEU A 242 14.21 15.50 -2.41
C LEU A 242 13.55 15.40 -1.03
N THR A 243 14.36 15.41 0.03
CA THR A 243 13.87 15.33 1.41
C THR A 243 12.96 16.50 1.77
N ASN A 244 13.32 17.72 1.39
CA ASN A 244 12.52 18.92 1.61
C ASN A 244 11.19 18.86 0.82
N PHE A 245 11.25 18.41 -0.43
CA PHE A 245 10.05 18.22 -1.25
C PHE A 245 9.10 17.19 -0.64
N LEU A 246 9.61 16.04 -0.23
CA LEU A 246 8.84 15.01 0.43
C LEU A 246 8.26 15.47 1.78
N ALA A 247 9.01 16.25 2.55
CA ALA A 247 8.51 16.83 3.80
C ALA A 247 7.30 17.76 3.55
N THR A 248 7.31 18.51 2.46
CA THR A 248 6.19 19.37 2.05
C THR A 248 4.98 18.56 1.58
N LEU A 249 5.19 17.41 0.93
CA LEU A 249 4.12 16.55 0.43
C LEU A 249 3.52 15.62 1.49
N LYS A 250 4.25 15.30 2.55
CA LYS A 250 3.83 14.37 3.60
C LYS A 250 2.45 14.70 4.21
N PRO A 251 2.11 15.96 4.56
CA PRO A 251 0.77 16.30 5.06
C PRO A 251 -0.33 16.00 4.05
N TRP A 252 -0.08 16.24 2.76
CA TRP A 252 -1.05 15.97 1.70
C TRP A 252 -1.31 14.48 1.49
N SER A 253 -0.27 13.66 1.61
CA SER A 253 -0.42 12.18 1.59
C SER A 253 -1.32 11.70 2.73
N VAL A 254 -1.14 12.26 3.92
CA VAL A 254 -1.98 11.96 5.09
C VAL A 254 -3.43 12.41 4.88
N ILE A 255 -3.63 13.62 4.37
CA ILE A 255 -4.97 14.13 4.05
C ILE A 255 -5.63 13.24 2.98
N GLY A 256 -4.88 12.87 1.93
CA GLY A 256 -5.35 11.95 0.89
C GLY A 256 -5.82 10.61 1.47
N LEU A 257 -5.02 10.01 2.36
CA LEU A 257 -5.36 8.77 3.06
C LEU A 257 -6.67 8.91 3.86
N LEU A 258 -6.74 9.90 4.76
CA LEU A 258 -7.92 10.08 5.61
C LEU A 258 -9.17 10.43 4.81
N ALA A 259 -9.04 11.27 3.78
CA ALA A 259 -10.15 11.62 2.90
C ALA A 259 -10.63 10.40 2.08
N THR A 260 -9.71 9.57 1.58
CA THR A 260 -10.08 8.31 0.92
C THR A 260 -10.87 7.41 1.88
N VAL A 261 -10.40 7.23 3.11
CA VAL A 261 -11.11 6.43 4.12
C VAL A 261 -12.51 7.01 4.39
N VAL A 262 -12.64 8.33 4.59
CA VAL A 262 -13.95 8.98 4.77
C VAL A 262 -14.88 8.72 3.61
N LEU A 263 -14.40 8.86 2.37
CA LEU A 263 -15.23 8.62 1.17
C LEU A 263 -15.67 7.16 1.07
N LEU A 264 -14.74 6.21 1.22
CA LEU A 264 -15.03 4.79 1.07
C LEU A 264 -16.05 4.29 2.10
N PHE A 265 -15.89 4.72 3.35
CA PHE A 265 -16.84 4.39 4.42
C PHE A 265 -18.16 5.15 4.28
N GLY A 266 -18.13 6.37 3.73
CA GLY A 266 -19.33 7.13 3.41
C GLY A 266 -20.16 6.49 2.31
N PHE A 267 -19.53 5.96 1.27
CA PHE A 267 -20.21 5.21 0.21
C PHE A 267 -20.87 3.93 0.72
N GLN A 268 -20.26 3.24 1.67
CA GLN A 268 -20.75 1.98 2.24
C GLN A 268 -21.56 2.18 3.52
N ALA A 269 -21.83 3.43 3.93
CA ALA A 269 -22.41 3.74 5.24
C ALA A 269 -23.76 3.03 5.49
N GLN A 270 -24.62 2.98 4.49
CA GLN A 270 -25.92 2.29 4.60
C GLN A 270 -25.74 0.78 4.78
N THR A 271 -24.92 0.16 3.95
CA THR A 271 -24.64 -1.29 4.03
C THR A 271 -24.02 -1.66 5.38
N ILE A 272 -23.09 -0.83 5.89
CA ILE A 272 -22.43 -1.04 7.18
C ILE A 272 -23.45 -1.07 8.34
N ILE A 273 -24.48 -0.23 8.29
CA ILE A 273 -25.50 -0.17 9.36
C ILE A 273 -26.60 -1.20 9.16
N SER A 274 -27.00 -1.46 7.90
CA SER A 274 -28.09 -2.40 7.62
C SER A 274 -27.67 -3.87 7.69
N GLU A 275 -26.39 -4.16 7.43
CA GLU A 275 -25.88 -5.53 7.34
C GLU A 275 -24.62 -5.76 8.21
N PRO A 276 -24.69 -5.54 9.53
CA PRO A 276 -23.52 -5.71 10.41
C PRO A 276 -23.03 -7.16 10.46
N GLU A 277 -23.92 -8.13 10.25
CA GLU A 277 -23.56 -9.56 10.18
C GLU A 277 -22.63 -9.85 9.00
N THR A 278 -22.91 -9.28 7.84
CA THR A 278 -22.09 -9.41 6.63
C THR A 278 -20.67 -8.90 6.88
N ILE A 279 -20.53 -7.79 7.61
CA ILE A 279 -19.20 -7.25 7.96
C ILE A 279 -18.42 -8.24 8.83
N VAL A 280 -19.08 -8.86 9.80
CA VAL A 280 -18.44 -9.86 10.67
C VAL A 280 -18.03 -11.09 9.86
N LEU A 281 -18.91 -11.57 8.97
CA LEU A 281 -18.63 -12.72 8.10
C LEU A 281 -17.42 -12.46 7.19
N ILE A 282 -17.27 -11.26 6.64
CA ILE A 282 -16.11 -10.87 5.83
C ILE A 282 -14.86 -10.69 6.70
N ALA A 283 -15.00 -10.12 7.88
CA ALA A 283 -13.85 -9.83 8.77
C ALA A 283 -13.17 -11.11 9.27
N ILE A 284 -13.91 -12.19 9.52
CA ILE A 284 -13.35 -13.44 10.05
C ILE A 284 -12.27 -14.03 9.13
N PRO A 285 -12.54 -14.35 7.83
CA PRO A 285 -11.52 -14.89 6.94
C PRO A 285 -10.36 -13.92 6.72
N LEU A 286 -10.61 -12.59 6.71
CA LEU A 286 -9.54 -11.58 6.61
C LEU A 286 -8.62 -11.59 7.84
N MET A 287 -9.17 -11.73 9.04
CA MET A 287 -8.35 -11.89 10.26
C MET A 287 -7.53 -13.17 10.22
N VAL A 288 -8.15 -14.30 9.86
CA VAL A 288 -7.47 -15.59 9.73
C VAL A 288 -6.34 -15.50 8.74
N GLN A 289 -6.58 -14.88 7.59
CA GLN A 289 -5.55 -14.65 6.57
C GLN A 289 -4.40 -13.80 7.11
N THR A 290 -4.69 -12.67 7.72
CA THR A 290 -3.66 -11.72 8.18
C THR A 290 -2.78 -12.36 9.26
N TYR A 291 -3.35 -13.00 10.28
CA TYR A 291 -2.58 -13.72 11.29
C TYR A 291 -1.84 -14.93 10.70
N GLY A 292 -2.48 -15.67 9.79
CA GLY A 292 -1.89 -16.84 9.14
C GLY A 292 -0.64 -16.47 8.33
N ILE A 293 -0.73 -15.46 7.48
CA ILE A 293 0.42 -14.98 6.69
C ILE A 293 1.52 -14.43 7.60
N PHE A 294 1.15 -13.69 8.65
CA PHE A 294 2.14 -13.21 9.62
C PHE A 294 2.91 -14.37 10.27
N ILE A 295 2.21 -15.39 10.73
CA ILE A 295 2.84 -16.57 11.36
C ILE A 295 3.81 -17.24 10.37
N ILE A 296 3.36 -17.48 9.12
CA ILE A 296 4.19 -18.07 8.08
C ILE A 296 5.44 -17.21 7.84
N ALA A 297 5.27 -15.91 7.61
CA ALA A 297 6.37 -14.98 7.32
C ALA A 297 7.34 -14.86 8.49
N TYR A 298 6.82 -14.72 9.71
CA TYR A 298 7.62 -14.52 10.92
C TYR A 298 8.42 -15.77 11.32
N LEU A 299 7.82 -16.95 11.21
CA LEU A 299 8.51 -18.22 11.43
C LEU A 299 9.54 -18.49 10.34
N ALA A 300 9.24 -18.18 9.08
CA ALA A 300 10.19 -18.29 7.99
C ALA A 300 11.37 -17.31 8.15
N ALA A 301 11.11 -16.07 8.61
CA ALA A 301 12.16 -15.10 8.92
C ALA A 301 13.10 -15.62 10.04
N LYS A 302 12.52 -16.24 11.07
CA LYS A 302 13.29 -16.90 12.15
C LYS A 302 14.12 -18.08 11.63
N TRP A 303 13.53 -18.93 10.78
CA TRP A 303 14.21 -20.07 10.18
C TRP A 303 15.38 -19.63 9.29
N LEU A 304 15.21 -18.56 8.53
CA LEU A 304 16.24 -17.95 7.71
C LEU A 304 17.31 -17.20 8.52
N LYS A 305 17.15 -17.11 9.85
CA LYS A 305 18.04 -16.41 10.79
C LYS A 305 18.21 -14.92 10.42
N LEU A 306 17.12 -14.27 10.04
CA LEU A 306 17.14 -12.83 9.77
C LEU A 306 17.28 -12.06 11.09
N PRO A 307 18.03 -10.93 11.11
CA PRO A 307 18.06 -10.07 12.29
C PRO A 307 16.71 -9.39 12.51
N HIS A 308 16.40 -9.00 13.74
CA HIS A 308 15.10 -8.44 14.12
C HIS A 308 14.69 -7.24 13.27
N ASN A 309 15.61 -6.31 12.98
CA ASN A 309 15.35 -5.12 12.18
C ASN A 309 15.01 -5.40 10.71
N ILE A 310 15.22 -6.62 10.23
CA ILE A 310 14.82 -7.13 8.91
C ILE A 310 13.58 -8.02 9.03
N ALA A 311 13.59 -8.94 10.02
CA ALA A 311 12.50 -9.91 10.21
C ALA A 311 11.15 -9.24 10.51
N GLY A 312 11.14 -8.20 11.35
CA GLY A 312 9.94 -7.41 11.65
C GLY A 312 9.32 -6.79 10.41
N PRO A 313 10.03 -5.90 9.70
CA PRO A 313 9.54 -5.32 8.44
C PRO A 313 9.16 -6.38 7.39
N ALA A 314 10.00 -7.40 7.16
CA ALA A 314 9.72 -8.44 6.17
C ALA A 314 8.37 -9.13 6.43
N SER A 315 8.09 -9.45 7.69
CA SER A 315 6.83 -10.11 8.07
C SER A 315 5.63 -9.19 7.92
N LEU A 316 5.75 -7.92 8.33
CA LEU A 316 4.65 -6.95 8.26
C LEU A 316 4.37 -6.51 6.81
N ILE A 317 5.39 -6.33 5.97
CA ILE A 317 5.23 -6.05 4.54
C ILE A 317 4.53 -7.21 3.84
N GLY A 318 4.90 -8.45 4.17
CA GLY A 318 4.25 -9.64 3.64
C GLY A 318 2.78 -9.78 4.07
N THR A 319 2.42 -9.23 5.22
CA THR A 319 1.09 -9.38 5.83
C THR A 319 0.13 -8.27 5.41
N SER A 320 0.59 -7.03 5.33
CA SER A 320 -0.22 -5.84 5.04
C SER A 320 -0.70 -5.81 3.59
N ASN A 321 -1.86 -5.21 3.35
CA ASN A 321 -2.47 -5.07 2.03
C ASN A 321 -2.50 -3.61 1.59
N PHE A 322 -2.51 -3.41 0.27
CA PHE A 322 -2.74 -2.09 -0.32
C PHE A 322 -4.23 -1.92 -0.58
N PHE A 323 -4.98 -1.68 0.49
CA PHE A 323 -6.44 -1.63 0.44
C PHE A 323 -6.97 -0.52 -0.49
N GLU A 324 -6.27 0.60 -0.61
CA GLU A 324 -6.70 1.71 -1.45
C GLU A 324 -6.73 1.31 -2.93
N LEU A 325 -5.72 0.59 -3.39
CA LEU A 325 -5.72 0.03 -4.73
C LEU A 325 -6.81 -1.04 -4.88
N ALA A 326 -6.93 -1.94 -3.91
CA ALA A 326 -7.91 -3.02 -3.95
C ALA A 326 -9.34 -2.47 -4.03
N VAL A 327 -9.69 -1.46 -3.21
CA VAL A 327 -11.01 -0.80 -3.24
C VAL A 327 -11.24 -0.10 -4.58
N ALA A 328 -10.25 0.66 -5.08
CA ALA A 328 -10.38 1.38 -6.34
C ALA A 328 -10.63 0.43 -7.51
N VAL A 329 -9.90 -0.69 -7.55
CA VAL A 329 -10.09 -1.74 -8.57
C VAL A 329 -11.42 -2.46 -8.38
N ALA A 330 -11.82 -2.78 -7.13
CA ALA A 330 -13.13 -3.39 -6.83
C ALA A 330 -14.29 -2.52 -7.33
N ILE A 331 -14.24 -1.22 -7.04
CA ILE A 331 -15.25 -0.26 -7.52
C ILE A 331 -15.29 -0.22 -9.05
N SER A 332 -14.12 -0.19 -9.69
CA SER A 332 -14.02 -0.11 -11.15
C SER A 332 -14.49 -1.39 -11.86
N LEU A 333 -14.31 -2.57 -11.25
CA LEU A 333 -14.69 -3.85 -11.85
C LEU A 333 -16.13 -4.24 -11.55
N PHE A 334 -16.59 -4.00 -10.32
CA PHE A 334 -17.84 -4.54 -9.80
C PHE A 334 -18.85 -3.46 -9.41
N GLY A 335 -18.42 -2.20 -9.41
CA GLY A 335 -19.24 -1.06 -9.01
C GLY A 335 -19.11 -0.72 -7.51
N LEU A 336 -19.54 0.50 -7.20
CA LEU A 336 -19.38 1.11 -5.87
C LEU A 336 -20.14 0.36 -4.76
N HIS A 337 -21.32 -0.16 -5.06
CA HIS A 337 -22.19 -0.85 -4.09
C HIS A 337 -22.04 -2.37 -4.12
N SER A 338 -20.99 -2.88 -4.78
CA SER A 338 -20.75 -4.32 -4.85
C SER A 338 -20.25 -4.88 -3.53
N GLY A 339 -20.50 -6.15 -3.29
CA GLY A 339 -19.93 -6.91 -2.18
C GLY A 339 -18.40 -6.96 -2.25
N ALA A 340 -17.80 -6.88 -3.47
CA ALA A 340 -16.36 -6.80 -3.63
C ALA A 340 -15.80 -5.48 -3.07
N ALA A 341 -16.44 -4.35 -3.35
CA ALA A 341 -16.07 -3.07 -2.74
C ALA A 341 -16.26 -3.10 -1.21
N LEU A 342 -17.36 -3.66 -0.73
CA LEU A 342 -17.61 -3.84 0.72
C LEU A 342 -16.49 -4.67 1.37
N ALA A 343 -16.14 -5.82 0.79
CA ALA A 343 -15.10 -6.70 1.35
C ALA A 343 -13.74 -6.00 1.44
N THR A 344 -13.39 -5.17 0.46
CA THR A 344 -12.15 -4.39 0.51
C THR A 344 -12.18 -3.29 1.58
N VAL A 345 -13.34 -2.65 1.81
CA VAL A 345 -13.53 -1.66 2.89
C VAL A 345 -13.47 -2.33 4.28
N VAL A 346 -14.07 -3.51 4.44
CA VAL A 346 -13.94 -4.30 5.67
C VAL A 346 -12.48 -4.69 5.92
N GLY A 347 -11.69 -4.89 4.86
CA GLY A 347 -10.24 -5.08 4.96
C GLY A 347 -9.55 -3.98 5.75
N VAL A 348 -9.93 -2.70 5.56
CA VAL A 348 -9.39 -1.55 6.32
C VAL A 348 -9.73 -1.66 7.81
N LEU A 349 -10.97 -2.03 8.14
CA LEU A 349 -11.43 -2.20 9.53
C LEU A 349 -10.60 -3.26 10.26
N VAL A 350 -10.29 -4.35 9.57
CA VAL A 350 -9.54 -5.48 10.13
C VAL A 350 -8.05 -5.17 10.20
N GLU A 351 -7.48 -4.58 9.15
CA GLU A 351 -6.03 -4.46 9.00
C GLU A 351 -5.41 -3.64 10.12
N VAL A 352 -5.93 -2.44 10.40
CA VAL A 352 -5.29 -1.53 11.37
C VAL A 352 -5.19 -2.14 12.77
N PRO A 353 -6.27 -2.65 13.42
CA PRO A 353 -6.16 -3.25 14.75
C PRO A 353 -5.32 -4.53 14.77
N VAL A 354 -5.43 -5.37 13.73
CA VAL A 354 -4.63 -6.60 13.63
C VAL A 354 -3.16 -6.27 13.49
N MET A 355 -2.77 -5.36 12.58
CA MET A 355 -1.37 -4.97 12.39
C MET A 355 -0.75 -4.39 13.66
N LEU A 356 -1.49 -3.61 14.45
CA LEU A 356 -1.01 -3.13 15.75
C LEU A 356 -0.74 -4.28 16.73
N SER A 357 -1.60 -5.30 16.74
CA SER A 357 -1.38 -6.50 17.55
C SER A 357 -0.11 -7.25 17.12
N LEU A 358 0.14 -7.34 15.81
CA LEU A 358 1.32 -7.96 15.23
C LEU A 358 2.60 -7.17 15.57
N VAL A 359 2.56 -5.84 15.51
CA VAL A 359 3.64 -4.96 15.98
C VAL A 359 3.94 -5.23 17.45
N ALA A 360 2.91 -5.37 18.29
CA ALA A 360 3.11 -5.70 19.71
C ALA A 360 3.76 -7.08 19.91
N ILE A 361 3.38 -8.08 19.10
CA ILE A 361 3.99 -9.42 19.12
C ILE A 361 5.48 -9.32 18.74
N ILE A 362 5.82 -8.67 17.64
CA ILE A 362 7.20 -8.49 17.17
C ILE A 362 8.04 -7.81 18.25
N ASN A 363 7.53 -6.73 18.85
CA ASN A 363 8.25 -5.99 19.88
C ASN A 363 8.47 -6.80 21.16
N ARG A 364 7.56 -7.71 21.51
CA ARG A 364 7.71 -8.61 22.67
C ARG A 364 8.64 -9.80 22.40
N THR A 365 8.79 -10.19 21.16
CA THR A 365 9.57 -11.38 20.74
C THR A 365 10.90 -11.03 20.09
N GLN A 366 11.43 -9.81 20.28
CA GLN A 366 12.73 -9.37 19.76
C GLN A 366 13.87 -10.34 20.09
N HIS A 367 13.82 -10.97 21.26
CA HIS A 367 14.80 -11.95 21.71
C HIS A 367 14.84 -13.24 20.88
N TRP A 368 13.85 -13.48 20.01
CA TRP A 368 13.85 -14.63 19.09
C TRP A 368 14.82 -14.44 17.92
N PHE A 369 15.20 -13.20 17.64
CA PHE A 369 16.06 -12.79 16.53
C PHE A 369 17.30 -12.14 17.11
N LYS A 370 18.43 -12.82 16.99
CA LYS A 370 19.72 -12.34 17.51
C LYS A 370 20.52 -11.67 16.40
#